data_296db6c781d33204091d256c3c569068
#
_entry.id   296db6c781d33204091d256c3c569068
#
_cell.length_a   1.000
_cell.length_b   1.000
_cell.length_c   1.000
_cell.angle_alpha   90.00
_cell.angle_beta   90.00
_cell.angle_gamma   90.00
#
_symmetry.space_group_name_H-M   'P 1'
#
loop_
_entity.id
_entity.type
_entity.pdbx_description
1 polymer ?
#
loop_
_entity_poly.entity_id
_entity_poly.type
_entity_poly.pdbx_seq_one_letter_code
_entity_poly.pdbx_strand_id
1 'polypeptide(L)'
;TLLPEKIAGSSADYGRIDQCFAKAWKAKTLLLKASPQFNPNNPYGNVYWEEAHVAAKEAYDFCVAKGIALTPNYSDIWIQEQGPEVVFPVVNSNPNKTSAWEYTTRPASVSRDKSYSNPTWEFVKSFPMLDGKQYDDPSSKYYVGDEQTLLKSFWQNRDPRFNNVCLYNGREYPVAGQSANYRQYNALGISSPDDQYGVNPNAHTNAVNNDIFSGFYIYKAADLTLTQDKVMTYDIDYILM
;
A
#
# COMPACT_ATOMS: atom_id res chain seq x y z
N THR A 1 20.49 2.68 -31.66
CA THR A 1 19.41 1.69 -31.47
C THR A 1 18.45 2.27 -30.47
N LEU A 2 17.21 2.38 -30.85
CA LEU A 2 16.16 2.88 -29.97
C LEU A 2 15.78 1.77 -29.00
N LEU A 3 15.37 2.15 -27.79
CA LEU A 3 14.79 1.24 -26.82
C LEU A 3 13.59 0.48 -27.42
N PRO A 4 13.37 -0.78 -27.05
CA PRO A 4 12.14 -1.47 -27.42
C PRO A 4 10.91 -0.72 -26.88
N GLU A 5 9.80 -0.79 -27.58
CA GLU A 5 8.59 -0.04 -27.18
C GLU A 5 8.05 -0.50 -25.84
N LYS A 6 7.86 -1.81 -25.68
CA LYS A 6 7.47 -2.50 -24.45
C LYS A 6 8.13 -3.86 -24.41
N ILE A 7 8.74 -4.22 -23.29
CA ILE A 7 9.28 -5.54 -23.06
C ILE A 7 8.19 -6.43 -22.46
N ALA A 8 7.91 -7.57 -23.13
CA ALA A 8 6.92 -8.52 -22.66
C ALA A 8 7.38 -9.21 -21.35
N GLY A 9 6.44 -9.53 -20.47
CA GLY A 9 6.74 -10.24 -19.21
C GLY A 9 7.44 -11.60 -19.41
N SER A 10 7.17 -12.29 -20.53
CA SER A 10 7.83 -13.55 -20.88
C SER A 10 9.21 -13.41 -21.49
N SER A 11 9.71 -12.20 -21.71
CA SER A 11 11.01 -11.92 -22.29
C SER A 11 12.15 -12.18 -21.30
N ALA A 12 13.28 -12.70 -21.77
CA ALA A 12 14.52 -12.76 -21.00
C ALA A 12 15.06 -11.38 -20.60
N ASP A 13 14.62 -10.32 -21.29
CA ASP A 13 14.97 -8.94 -21.01
C ASP A 13 13.98 -8.24 -20.08
N TYR A 14 12.99 -8.96 -19.52
CA TYR A 14 12.05 -8.40 -18.55
C TYR A 14 12.78 -7.73 -17.38
N GLY A 15 12.34 -6.53 -17.00
CA GLY A 15 13.03 -5.71 -16.02
C GLY A 15 14.12 -4.79 -16.57
N ARG A 16 14.36 -4.79 -17.89
CA ARG A 16 15.19 -3.77 -18.55
C ARG A 16 14.36 -2.57 -18.99
N ILE A 17 15.04 -1.46 -19.19
CA ILE A 17 14.43 -0.20 -19.61
C ILE A 17 13.85 -0.31 -21.03
N ASP A 18 12.60 0.08 -21.18
CA ASP A 18 11.90 0.23 -22.45
C ASP A 18 11.39 1.68 -22.67
N GLN A 19 10.69 1.93 -23.77
CA GLN A 19 10.16 3.26 -24.04
C GLN A 19 9.01 3.65 -23.10
N CYS A 20 8.19 2.68 -22.63
CA CYS A 20 7.15 2.96 -21.64
C CYS A 20 7.77 3.55 -20.36
N PHE A 21 8.80 2.89 -19.83
CA PHE A 21 9.52 3.39 -18.67
C PHE A 21 10.18 4.75 -18.93
N ALA A 22 10.89 4.89 -20.06
CA ALA A 22 11.61 6.13 -20.35
C ALA A 22 10.68 7.35 -20.45
N LYS A 23 9.48 7.18 -21.06
CA LYS A 23 8.46 8.24 -21.14
C LYS A 23 7.84 8.54 -19.77
N ALA A 24 7.48 7.51 -19.01
CA ALA A 24 6.94 7.67 -17.64
C ALA A 24 7.95 8.36 -16.72
N TRP A 25 9.22 8.00 -16.82
CA TRP A 25 10.29 8.62 -16.02
C TRP A 25 10.53 10.08 -16.42
N LYS A 26 10.50 10.39 -17.72
CA LYS A 26 10.55 11.78 -18.22
C LYS A 26 9.41 12.61 -17.63
N ALA A 27 8.17 12.10 -17.69
CA ALA A 27 7.01 12.79 -17.15
C ALA A 27 7.15 13.06 -15.63
N LYS A 28 7.57 12.06 -14.87
CA LYS A 28 7.81 12.19 -13.42
C LYS A 28 8.91 13.22 -13.11
N THR A 29 9.97 13.24 -13.88
CA THR A 29 11.07 14.21 -13.70
C THR A 29 10.62 15.64 -13.98
N LEU A 30 9.82 15.84 -15.04
CA LEU A 30 9.27 17.15 -15.38
C LEU A 30 8.22 17.62 -14.35
N LEU A 31 7.41 16.72 -13.83
CA LEU A 31 6.49 17.00 -12.72
C LEU A 31 7.25 17.47 -11.48
N LEU A 32 8.33 16.79 -11.14
CA LEU A 32 9.19 17.20 -10.02
C LEU A 32 9.81 18.58 -10.27
N LYS A 33 10.30 18.83 -11.49
CA LYS A 33 10.82 20.15 -11.90
C LYS A 33 9.77 21.26 -11.73
N ALA A 34 8.50 20.98 -12.05
CA ALA A 34 7.39 21.94 -11.90
C ALA A 34 6.95 22.16 -10.44
N SER A 35 7.29 21.26 -9.54
CA SER A 35 6.79 21.26 -8.17
C SER A 35 7.15 22.54 -7.39
N PRO A 36 6.35 22.92 -6.36
CA PRO A 36 6.63 24.07 -5.50
C PRO A 36 8.02 24.06 -4.87
N GLN A 37 8.56 22.88 -4.58
CA GLN A 37 9.90 22.73 -4.00
C GLN A 37 11.00 23.37 -4.87
N PHE A 38 10.87 23.25 -6.19
CA PHE A 38 11.86 23.80 -7.12
C PHE A 38 11.43 25.16 -7.71
N ASN A 39 10.23 25.64 -7.41
CA ASN A 39 9.67 26.89 -7.89
C ASN A 39 9.05 27.72 -6.75
N PRO A 40 9.79 28.02 -5.67
CA PRO A 40 9.23 28.65 -4.47
C PRO A 40 8.66 30.04 -4.72
N ASN A 41 9.18 30.78 -5.72
CA ASN A 41 8.72 32.13 -6.04
C ASN A 41 7.45 32.15 -6.92
N ASN A 42 7.15 31.08 -7.63
CA ASN A 42 5.94 30.94 -8.47
C ASN A 42 5.49 29.48 -8.49
N PRO A 43 5.03 28.92 -7.34
CA PRO A 43 4.83 27.48 -7.20
C PRO A 43 3.74 26.92 -8.11
N TYR A 44 2.68 27.69 -8.37
CA TYR A 44 1.50 27.21 -9.10
C TYR A 44 1.33 27.85 -10.49
N GLY A 45 2.04 28.93 -10.79
CA GLY A 45 1.94 29.67 -12.05
C GLY A 45 3.14 29.53 -12.98
N ASN A 46 4.10 28.65 -12.66
CA ASN A 46 5.29 28.50 -13.48
C ASN A 46 4.98 27.71 -14.77
N VAL A 47 5.76 27.98 -15.83
CA VAL A 47 5.57 27.39 -17.16
C VAL A 47 5.87 25.89 -17.24
N TYR A 48 6.54 25.32 -16.24
CA TYR A 48 6.94 23.91 -16.22
C TYR A 48 5.79 22.96 -15.99
N TRP A 49 4.63 23.45 -15.49
CA TRP A 49 3.42 22.64 -15.38
C TRP A 49 2.89 22.18 -16.71
N GLU A 50 2.91 23.06 -17.71
CA GLU A 50 2.49 22.69 -19.08
C GLU A 50 3.45 21.66 -19.69
N GLU A 51 4.77 21.85 -19.52
CA GLU A 51 5.78 20.90 -19.97
C GLU A 51 5.57 19.51 -19.33
N ALA A 52 5.31 19.49 -18.04
CA ALA A 52 5.02 18.26 -17.30
C ALA A 52 3.71 17.59 -17.76
N HIS A 53 2.65 18.38 -17.99
CA HIS A 53 1.36 17.90 -18.47
C HIS A 53 1.48 17.23 -19.86
N VAL A 54 2.14 17.90 -20.79
CA VAL A 54 2.35 17.35 -22.14
C VAL A 54 3.12 16.03 -22.08
N ALA A 55 4.19 15.97 -21.29
CA ALA A 55 4.99 14.75 -21.15
C ALA A 55 4.22 13.62 -20.45
N ALA A 56 3.39 13.93 -19.46
CA ALA A 56 2.56 12.95 -18.78
C ALA A 56 1.49 12.37 -19.69
N LYS A 57 0.83 13.24 -20.48
CA LYS A 57 -0.15 12.79 -21.48
C LYS A 57 0.48 11.92 -22.56
N GLU A 58 1.64 12.32 -23.08
CA GLU A 58 2.40 11.52 -24.07
C GLU A 58 2.77 10.14 -23.50
N ALA A 59 3.24 10.08 -22.26
CA ALA A 59 3.59 8.84 -21.60
C ALA A 59 2.36 7.94 -21.40
N TYR A 60 1.26 8.51 -20.92
CA TYR A 60 0.00 7.81 -20.72
C TYR A 60 -0.53 7.21 -22.02
N ASP A 61 -0.70 8.04 -23.06
CA ASP A 61 -1.24 7.61 -24.35
C ASP A 61 -0.36 6.49 -24.96
N PHE A 62 0.96 6.64 -24.86
CA PHE A 62 1.89 5.62 -25.35
C PHE A 62 1.77 4.31 -24.58
N CYS A 63 1.76 4.35 -23.24
CA CYS A 63 1.66 3.16 -22.40
C CYS A 63 0.33 2.42 -22.62
N VAL A 64 -0.78 3.15 -22.71
CA VAL A 64 -2.10 2.56 -23.00
C VAL A 64 -2.11 1.89 -24.37
N ALA A 65 -1.53 2.53 -25.40
CA ALA A 65 -1.39 1.94 -26.73
C ALA A 65 -0.52 0.67 -26.76
N LYS A 66 0.32 0.46 -25.74
CA LYS A 66 1.14 -0.76 -25.56
C LYS A 66 0.52 -1.77 -24.59
N GLY A 67 -0.75 -1.59 -24.22
CA GLY A 67 -1.51 -2.52 -23.41
C GLY A 67 -1.34 -2.37 -21.89
N ILE A 68 -0.71 -1.27 -21.43
CA ILE A 68 -0.71 -0.93 -20.02
C ILE A 68 -2.12 -0.48 -19.63
N ALA A 69 -2.66 -1.05 -18.56
CA ALA A 69 -4.02 -0.76 -18.09
C ALA A 69 -4.08 -0.88 -16.56
N LEU A 70 -5.09 -0.26 -15.96
CA LEU A 70 -5.30 -0.40 -14.52
C LEU A 70 -5.64 -1.85 -14.16
N THR A 71 -5.07 -2.33 -13.08
CA THR A 71 -5.37 -3.65 -12.51
C THR A 71 -6.77 -3.61 -11.87
N PRO A 72 -7.68 -4.53 -12.22
CA PRO A 72 -9.06 -4.50 -11.70
C PRO A 72 -9.16 -4.54 -10.18
N ASN A 73 -8.32 -5.36 -9.53
CA ASN A 73 -8.26 -5.45 -8.08
C ASN A 73 -6.98 -4.80 -7.57
N TYR A 74 -7.11 -3.86 -6.67
CA TYR A 74 -5.96 -3.12 -6.12
C TYR A 74 -4.90 -4.02 -5.49
N SER A 75 -5.30 -5.08 -4.78
CA SER A 75 -4.37 -6.03 -4.17
C SER A 75 -3.49 -6.76 -5.18
N ASP A 76 -4.01 -7.01 -6.38
CA ASP A 76 -3.31 -7.76 -7.41
C ASP A 76 -2.11 -6.99 -7.99
N ILE A 77 -2.13 -5.65 -7.92
CA ILE A 77 -0.99 -4.81 -8.31
C ILE A 77 0.31 -5.27 -7.64
N TRP A 78 0.19 -5.71 -6.39
CA TRP A 78 1.33 -5.96 -5.52
C TRP A 78 1.82 -7.41 -5.52
N ILE A 79 1.02 -8.31 -6.08
CA ILE A 79 1.32 -9.75 -6.09
C ILE A 79 1.44 -10.34 -7.50
N GLN A 80 1.10 -9.55 -8.53
CA GLN A 80 1.24 -9.95 -9.93
C GLN A 80 2.42 -9.25 -10.56
N GLU A 81 3.59 -9.90 -10.55
CA GLU A 81 4.84 -9.34 -11.10
C GLU A 81 4.70 -8.84 -12.55
N GLN A 82 3.90 -9.52 -13.34
CA GLN A 82 3.64 -9.20 -14.75
C GLN A 82 2.22 -8.65 -14.97
N GLY A 83 1.66 -7.99 -13.96
CA GLY A 83 0.34 -7.40 -14.01
C GLY A 83 0.19 -6.34 -15.11
N PRO A 84 -1.05 -6.06 -15.53
CA PRO A 84 -1.31 -5.12 -16.64
C PRO A 84 -0.89 -3.68 -16.32
N GLU A 85 -0.80 -3.30 -15.04
CA GLU A 85 -0.42 -1.95 -14.60
C GLU A 85 1.09 -1.74 -14.51
N VAL A 86 1.86 -2.82 -14.69
CA VAL A 86 3.31 -2.80 -14.53
C VAL A 86 3.99 -2.09 -15.71
N VAL A 87 4.58 -0.93 -15.45
CA VAL A 87 5.41 -0.20 -16.41
C VAL A 87 6.86 -0.66 -16.37
N PHE A 88 7.42 -0.81 -15.18
CA PHE A 88 8.81 -1.21 -14.98
C PHE A 88 8.99 -1.97 -13.67
N PRO A 89 9.44 -3.23 -13.69
CA PRO A 89 9.74 -3.99 -12.48
C PRO A 89 11.15 -3.76 -11.96
N VAL A 90 11.32 -3.78 -10.64
CA VAL A 90 12.59 -4.10 -10.02
C VAL A 90 12.58 -5.58 -9.74
N VAL A 91 13.27 -6.38 -10.51
CA VAL A 91 13.19 -7.83 -10.41
C VAL A 91 14.00 -8.33 -9.21
N ASN A 92 13.33 -9.05 -8.31
CA ASN A 92 13.97 -9.85 -7.27
C ASN A 92 13.96 -11.34 -7.65
N SER A 93 14.60 -12.15 -6.89
CA SER A 93 14.61 -13.61 -7.07
C SER A 93 15.00 -14.32 -5.79
N ASN A 94 14.19 -15.25 -5.35
CA ASN A 94 14.52 -16.13 -4.24
C ASN A 94 15.46 -17.27 -4.71
N PRO A 95 16.58 -17.56 -4.03
CA PRO A 95 17.05 -16.94 -2.79
C PRO A 95 18.06 -15.79 -2.98
N ASN A 96 18.40 -15.41 -4.21
CA ASN A 96 19.58 -14.59 -4.48
C ASN A 96 19.36 -13.09 -4.20
N LYS A 97 18.14 -12.60 -4.41
CA LYS A 97 17.78 -11.21 -4.16
C LYS A 97 16.33 -11.15 -3.70
N THR A 98 16.11 -11.05 -2.42
CA THR A 98 14.77 -11.00 -1.80
C THR A 98 14.45 -9.63 -1.25
N SER A 99 13.15 -9.34 -1.07
CA SER A 99 12.66 -8.14 -0.41
C SER A 99 12.34 -8.43 1.05
N ALA A 100 12.61 -7.50 1.93
CA ALA A 100 12.22 -7.57 3.34
C ALA A 100 10.82 -6.98 3.62
N TRP A 101 10.03 -6.70 2.60
CA TRP A 101 8.72 -6.04 2.77
C TRP A 101 7.83 -6.78 3.76
N GLU A 102 7.52 -8.04 3.52
CA GLU A 102 6.69 -8.87 4.38
C GLU A 102 7.25 -8.97 5.82
N TYR A 103 8.56 -9.12 5.94
CA TYR A 103 9.22 -9.16 7.24
C TYR A 103 9.05 -7.88 8.05
N THR A 104 9.09 -6.73 7.39
CA THR A 104 9.05 -5.42 8.07
C THR A 104 7.64 -4.90 8.31
N THR A 105 6.66 -5.33 7.53
CA THR A 105 5.29 -4.77 7.56
C THR A 105 4.26 -5.70 8.19
N ARG A 106 4.49 -7.02 8.14
CA ARG A 106 3.56 -8.02 8.66
C ARG A 106 3.51 -7.98 10.19
N PRO A 107 2.34 -8.19 10.81
CA PRO A 107 2.22 -8.31 12.26
C PRO A 107 3.18 -9.35 12.85
N ALA A 108 3.76 -9.06 14.01
CA ALA A 108 4.71 -9.95 14.66
C ALA A 108 4.13 -11.36 14.95
N SER A 109 2.82 -11.46 15.19
CA SER A 109 2.11 -12.72 15.42
C SER A 109 2.16 -13.69 14.23
N VAL A 110 2.40 -13.18 13.02
CA VAL A 110 2.45 -13.93 11.76
C VAL A 110 3.70 -13.63 10.95
N SER A 111 4.72 -13.04 11.59
CA SER A 111 6.05 -12.79 11.06
C SER A 111 7.10 -13.53 11.91
N ARG A 112 8.34 -13.56 11.46
CA ARG A 112 9.45 -14.19 12.20
C ARG A 112 9.99 -13.32 13.31
N ASP A 113 9.68 -12.03 13.28
CA ASP A 113 10.20 -11.03 14.20
C ASP A 113 9.21 -9.87 14.29
N LYS A 114 9.67 -8.75 14.77
CA LYS A 114 8.89 -7.55 15.01
C LYS A 114 8.52 -6.84 13.72
N SER A 115 7.34 -6.27 13.69
CA SER A 115 6.94 -5.33 12.64
C SER A 115 7.64 -3.99 12.87
N TYR A 116 8.47 -3.57 11.92
CA TYR A 116 9.23 -2.30 12.03
C TYR A 116 8.55 -1.13 11.31
N SER A 117 7.61 -1.42 10.41
CA SER A 117 6.96 -0.41 9.58
C SER A 117 5.46 -0.40 9.85
N ASN A 118 5.01 0.65 10.51
CA ASN A 118 3.59 0.85 10.84
C ASN A 118 3.12 2.18 10.25
N PRO A 119 1.86 2.31 9.81
CA PRO A 119 1.33 3.59 9.39
C PRO A 119 1.23 4.53 10.58
N THR A 120 1.52 5.81 10.38
CA THR A 120 1.32 6.81 11.43
C THR A 120 -0.17 7.05 11.67
N TRP A 121 -0.51 7.52 12.86
CA TRP A 121 -1.88 7.87 13.20
C TRP A 121 -2.44 8.98 12.29
N GLU A 122 -1.62 9.98 11.96
CA GLU A 122 -1.96 11.05 11.03
C GLU A 122 -2.30 10.52 9.63
N PHE A 123 -1.51 9.57 9.14
CA PHE A 123 -1.81 8.91 7.86
C PHE A 123 -3.12 8.14 7.92
N VAL A 124 -3.34 7.37 8.99
CA VAL A 124 -4.58 6.59 9.17
C VAL A 124 -5.81 7.51 9.24
N LYS A 125 -5.71 8.65 9.93
CA LYS A 125 -6.78 9.65 10.00
C LYS A 125 -7.08 10.32 8.65
N SER A 126 -6.08 10.46 7.80
CA SER A 126 -6.22 11.19 6.52
C SER A 126 -7.18 10.55 5.52
N PHE A 127 -7.49 9.27 5.68
CA PHE A 127 -8.52 8.63 4.86
C PHE A 127 -9.90 9.20 5.22
N PRO A 128 -10.69 9.70 4.25
CA PRO A 128 -12.01 10.22 4.53
C PRO A 128 -13.03 9.11 4.84
N MET A 129 -14.19 9.50 5.26
CA MET A 129 -15.38 8.65 5.31
C MET A 129 -15.91 8.40 3.89
N LEU A 130 -16.84 7.46 3.72
CA LEU A 130 -17.46 7.15 2.42
C LEU A 130 -18.17 8.33 1.76
N ASP A 131 -18.53 9.36 2.53
CA ASP A 131 -19.13 10.59 2.00
C ASP A 131 -18.09 11.68 1.67
N GLY A 132 -16.80 11.36 1.71
CA GLY A 132 -15.69 12.23 1.38
C GLY A 132 -15.29 13.22 2.49
N LYS A 133 -15.96 13.18 3.65
CA LYS A 133 -15.66 14.05 4.79
C LYS A 133 -14.68 13.39 5.75
N GLN A 134 -14.03 14.21 6.57
CA GLN A 134 -13.14 13.68 7.60
C GLN A 134 -13.95 12.92 8.68
N TYR A 135 -13.31 11.99 9.37
CA TYR A 135 -13.97 11.16 10.39
C TYR A 135 -14.50 11.96 11.58
N ASP A 136 -13.91 13.12 11.84
CA ASP A 136 -14.24 14.07 12.92
C ASP A 136 -15.10 15.26 12.45
N ASP A 137 -15.53 15.29 11.21
CA ASP A 137 -16.42 16.32 10.67
C ASP A 137 -17.88 16.05 11.12
N PRO A 138 -18.48 16.92 11.96
CA PRO A 138 -19.86 16.74 12.43
C PRO A 138 -20.92 16.75 11.31
N SER A 139 -20.56 17.21 10.13
CA SER A 139 -21.46 17.22 8.97
C SER A 139 -21.42 15.91 8.17
N SER A 140 -20.52 14.98 8.51
CA SER A 140 -20.52 13.63 7.93
C SER A 140 -21.71 12.84 8.45
N LYS A 141 -22.39 12.11 7.56
CA LYS A 141 -23.45 11.15 7.96
C LYS A 141 -22.93 9.96 8.76
N TYR A 142 -21.61 9.79 8.80
CA TYR A 142 -20.92 8.73 9.55
C TYR A 142 -20.22 9.28 10.81
N TYR A 143 -20.44 10.56 11.13
CA TYR A 143 -19.85 11.17 12.32
C TYR A 143 -20.29 10.47 13.60
N VAL A 144 -19.34 10.20 14.45
CA VAL A 144 -19.55 9.63 15.78
C VAL A 144 -19.01 10.64 16.79
N GLY A 145 -19.93 11.30 17.50
CA GLY A 145 -19.57 12.38 18.45
C GLY A 145 -19.06 11.89 19.80
N ASP A 146 -19.04 10.59 20.02
CA ASP A 146 -18.60 9.95 21.27
C ASP A 146 -17.31 9.15 21.02
N GLU A 147 -16.27 9.50 21.77
CA GLU A 147 -14.92 8.93 21.61
C GLU A 147 -14.90 7.40 21.81
N GLN A 148 -15.66 6.89 22.76
CA GLN A 148 -15.66 5.44 23.02
C GLN A 148 -16.28 4.65 21.86
N THR A 149 -17.36 5.17 21.29
CA THR A 149 -17.96 4.58 20.10
C THR A 149 -17.05 4.75 18.88
N LEU A 150 -16.41 5.89 18.75
CA LEU A 150 -15.44 6.13 17.67
C LEU A 150 -14.30 5.12 17.72
N LEU A 151 -13.70 4.88 18.86
CA LEU A 151 -12.60 3.91 19.02
C LEU A 151 -12.99 2.49 18.61
N LYS A 152 -14.28 2.11 18.78
CA LYS A 152 -14.81 0.81 18.36
C LYS A 152 -15.15 0.70 16.88
N SER A 153 -15.38 1.83 16.23
CA SER A 153 -15.93 1.89 14.88
C SER A 153 -15.06 2.71 13.91
N PHE A 154 -13.89 3.16 14.35
CA PHE A 154 -13.02 4.06 13.60
C PHE A 154 -12.72 3.58 12.16
N TRP A 155 -12.65 2.27 11.97
CA TRP A 155 -12.39 1.64 10.67
C TRP A 155 -13.65 1.42 9.81
N GLN A 156 -14.84 1.68 10.35
CA GLN A 156 -16.10 1.50 9.63
C GLN A 156 -16.39 2.70 8.72
N ASN A 157 -17.06 2.44 7.61
CA ASN A 157 -17.51 3.48 6.69
C ASN A 157 -16.39 4.40 6.16
N ARG A 158 -15.17 3.89 6.09
CA ARG A 158 -14.01 4.60 5.55
C ARG A 158 -13.93 4.46 4.03
N ASP A 159 -13.27 5.40 3.40
CA ASP A 159 -12.88 5.28 2.00
C ASP A 159 -12.30 3.88 1.72
N PRO A 160 -12.65 3.21 0.61
CA PRO A 160 -12.15 1.87 0.30
C PRO A 160 -10.63 1.72 0.31
N ARG A 161 -9.90 2.80 0.01
CA ARG A 161 -8.42 2.82 0.07
C ARG A 161 -7.88 2.55 1.48
N PHE A 162 -8.62 2.95 2.52
CA PHE A 162 -8.27 2.60 3.90
C PHE A 162 -8.16 1.07 4.08
N ASN A 163 -9.17 0.36 3.61
CA ASN A 163 -9.17 -1.12 3.69
C ASN A 163 -8.07 -1.76 2.83
N ASN A 164 -7.65 -1.11 1.75
CA ASN A 164 -6.58 -1.63 0.91
C ASN A 164 -5.18 -1.40 1.49
N VAL A 165 -5.05 -0.48 2.44
CA VAL A 165 -3.75 -0.05 2.96
C VAL A 165 -3.53 -0.41 4.42
N CYS A 166 -4.57 -0.33 5.27
CA CYS A 166 -4.46 -0.47 6.71
C CYS A 166 -5.01 -1.81 7.21
N LEU A 167 -4.24 -2.50 8.03
CA LEU A 167 -4.68 -3.65 8.81
C LEU A 167 -5.03 -3.16 10.21
N TYR A 168 -6.33 -3.13 10.49
CA TYR A 168 -6.89 -2.62 11.74
C TYR A 168 -7.32 -3.75 12.68
N ASN A 169 -7.62 -3.41 13.90
CA ASN A 169 -8.02 -4.35 14.95
C ASN A 169 -9.26 -5.16 14.55
N GLY A 170 -9.18 -6.48 14.63
CA GLY A 170 -10.26 -7.43 14.32
C GLY A 170 -10.49 -7.66 12.81
N ARG A 171 -9.67 -7.09 11.94
CA ARG A 171 -9.76 -7.33 10.51
C ARG A 171 -9.42 -8.77 10.15
N GLU A 172 -10.14 -9.34 9.18
CA GLU A 172 -9.77 -10.63 8.59
C GLU A 172 -8.41 -10.55 7.90
N TYR A 173 -7.57 -11.52 8.23
CA TYR A 173 -6.21 -11.61 7.72
C TYR A 173 -5.83 -13.10 7.51
N PRO A 174 -6.45 -13.77 6.52
CA PRO A 174 -6.31 -15.20 6.30
C PRO A 174 -4.94 -15.55 5.67
N VAL A 175 -3.87 -15.24 6.39
CA VAL A 175 -2.49 -15.49 5.95
C VAL A 175 -2.18 -16.99 6.04
N ALA A 176 -1.39 -17.49 5.09
CA ALA A 176 -0.99 -18.89 5.04
C ALA A 176 -0.34 -19.36 6.36
N GLY A 177 -0.70 -20.56 6.79
CA GLY A 177 -0.29 -21.11 8.08
C GLY A 177 -1.23 -20.77 9.24
N GLN A 178 -2.21 -19.90 9.03
CA GLN A 178 -3.27 -19.60 9.99
C GLN A 178 -4.61 -20.19 9.54
N SER A 179 -5.63 -20.13 10.40
CA SER A 179 -6.98 -20.54 10.01
C SER A 179 -7.56 -19.62 8.93
N ALA A 180 -8.48 -20.13 8.12
CA ALA A 180 -9.17 -19.33 7.08
C ALA A 180 -9.91 -18.11 7.64
N ASN A 181 -10.31 -18.16 8.91
CA ASN A 181 -11.03 -17.09 9.61
C ASN A 181 -10.10 -16.29 10.55
N TYR A 182 -8.80 -16.38 10.35
CA TYR A 182 -7.84 -15.65 11.18
C TYR A 182 -8.09 -14.15 11.12
N ARG A 183 -8.15 -13.54 12.31
CA ARG A 183 -8.27 -12.09 12.44
C ARG A 183 -7.07 -11.52 13.17
N GLN A 184 -6.58 -10.42 12.68
CA GLN A 184 -5.52 -9.68 13.35
C GLN A 184 -6.14 -8.74 14.39
N TYR A 185 -5.69 -8.85 15.61
CA TYR A 185 -6.08 -7.95 16.68
C TYR A 185 -4.87 -7.14 17.13
N ASN A 186 -5.01 -5.85 17.21
CA ASN A 186 -3.94 -4.88 17.45
C ASN A 186 -4.15 -4.13 18.77
N ALA A 187 -4.87 -4.74 19.70
CA ALA A 187 -5.29 -4.04 20.91
C ALA A 187 -4.12 -3.69 21.83
N LEU A 188 -4.08 -2.44 22.23
CA LEU A 188 -3.16 -1.94 23.22
C LEU A 188 -3.75 -2.15 24.61
N GLY A 189 -3.10 -3.03 25.43
CA GLY A 189 -3.40 -3.13 26.85
C GLY A 189 -4.76 -3.71 27.24
N ILE A 190 -5.46 -4.38 26.33
CA ILE A 190 -6.77 -4.97 26.60
C ILE A 190 -6.58 -6.43 26.95
N SER A 191 -7.06 -6.83 28.11
CA SER A 191 -6.86 -8.15 28.69
C SER A 191 -8.11 -9.03 28.73
N SER A 192 -9.24 -8.56 28.24
CA SER A 192 -10.51 -9.29 28.28
C SER A 192 -10.97 -9.71 26.88
N PRO A 193 -11.41 -10.98 26.71
CA PRO A 193 -12.02 -11.47 25.47
C PRO A 193 -13.35 -10.80 25.14
N ASP A 194 -14.04 -10.33 26.16
CA ASP A 194 -15.33 -9.67 26.05
C ASP A 194 -15.20 -8.15 25.97
N ASP A 195 -13.97 -7.66 25.77
CA ASP A 195 -13.84 -6.25 25.66
C ASP A 195 -14.56 -5.78 24.39
N GLN A 196 -15.03 -4.60 24.53
CA GLN A 196 -15.84 -3.93 23.52
C GLN A 196 -15.15 -3.77 22.14
N TYR A 197 -13.91 -4.18 22.01
CA TYR A 197 -13.13 -4.14 20.76
C TYR A 197 -13.05 -5.51 20.08
N GLY A 198 -13.70 -6.54 20.63
CA GLY A 198 -13.73 -7.88 20.06
C GLY A 198 -12.36 -8.53 20.01
N VAL A 199 -11.51 -8.26 21.00
CA VAL A 199 -10.17 -8.82 21.08
C VAL A 199 -10.25 -10.28 21.51
N ASN A 200 -9.65 -11.17 20.74
CA ASN A 200 -9.48 -12.55 21.16
C ASN A 200 -8.18 -12.67 21.99
N PRO A 201 -8.25 -12.96 23.29
CA PRO A 201 -7.09 -12.98 24.16
C PRO A 201 -6.07 -14.06 23.78
N ASN A 202 -6.51 -15.09 23.06
CA ASN A 202 -5.63 -16.18 22.66
C ASN A 202 -4.84 -15.88 21.39
N ALA A 203 -5.13 -14.78 20.71
CA ALA A 203 -4.57 -14.53 19.39
C ALA A 203 -3.41 -13.54 19.39
N HIS A 204 -3.17 -12.77 20.47
CA HIS A 204 -2.40 -11.56 20.28
C HIS A 204 -1.55 -11.05 21.33
N THR A 205 -1.04 -11.86 22.16
CA THR A 205 0.00 -11.53 23.15
C THR A 205 1.19 -10.74 22.53
N ASN A 206 1.38 -10.82 21.24
CA ASN A 206 2.48 -10.14 20.58
C ASN A 206 2.13 -8.77 20.00
N ALA A 207 0.86 -8.47 19.79
CA ALA A 207 0.44 -7.18 19.25
C ALA A 207 0.65 -6.02 20.23
N VAL A 208 0.77 -6.32 21.49
CA VAL A 208 0.83 -5.35 22.60
C VAL A 208 2.27 -5.01 23.02
N ASN A 209 3.24 -5.77 22.56
CA ASN A 209 4.62 -5.60 22.98
C ASN A 209 5.35 -4.61 22.09
N ASN A 210 5.25 -3.33 22.41
CA ASN A 210 6.15 -2.24 21.99
C ASN A 210 6.36 -2.01 20.47
N ASP A 211 5.70 -2.79 19.62
CA ASP A 211 5.99 -2.79 18.16
C ASP A 211 4.93 -2.09 17.33
N ILE A 212 3.80 -1.68 17.92
CA ILE A 212 2.71 -0.98 17.24
C ILE A 212 2.46 0.36 17.90
N PHE A 213 2.99 1.40 17.32
CA PHE A 213 2.84 2.75 17.86
C PHE A 213 1.49 3.40 17.52
N SER A 214 0.84 2.98 16.44
CA SER A 214 -0.42 3.56 15.96
C SER A 214 -1.66 2.68 16.14
N GLY A 215 -1.48 1.42 16.54
CA GLY A 215 -2.56 0.43 16.58
C GLY A 215 -2.94 -0.15 15.20
N PHE A 216 -2.18 0.15 14.16
CA PHE A 216 -2.41 -0.32 12.80
C PHE A 216 -1.14 -0.92 12.21
N TYR A 217 -1.32 -1.96 11.38
CA TYR A 217 -0.27 -2.48 10.52
C TYR A 217 -0.51 -2.10 9.05
N ILE A 218 0.48 -2.32 8.22
CA ILE A 218 0.35 -2.15 6.77
C ILE A 218 -0.31 -3.41 6.19
N TYR A 219 -1.40 -3.22 5.43
CA TYR A 219 -2.02 -4.28 4.64
C TYR A 219 -1.62 -4.19 3.16
N LYS A 220 -1.24 -3.00 2.71
CA LYS A 220 -0.80 -2.76 1.34
C LYS A 220 0.35 -3.70 0.98
N ALA A 221 0.22 -4.37 -0.14
CA ALA A 221 1.22 -5.27 -0.67
C ALA A 221 1.50 -6.51 0.20
N ALA A 222 0.56 -6.92 1.05
CA ALA A 222 0.66 -8.16 1.79
C ALA A 222 0.38 -9.35 0.87
N ASP A 223 1.31 -10.30 0.82
CA ASP A 223 1.11 -11.58 0.16
C ASP A 223 0.61 -12.62 1.18
N LEU A 224 -0.69 -12.83 1.20
CA LEU A 224 -1.33 -13.75 2.14
C LEU A 224 -0.99 -15.23 1.90
N THR A 225 -0.32 -15.56 0.80
CA THR A 225 0.11 -16.93 0.48
C THR A 225 1.41 -17.34 1.17
N LEU A 226 2.17 -16.36 1.71
CA LEU A 226 3.41 -16.63 2.42
C LEU A 226 3.16 -17.07 3.85
N THR A 227 3.77 -18.18 4.24
CA THR A 227 3.82 -18.62 5.64
C THR A 227 4.83 -17.80 6.44
N GLN A 228 4.73 -17.85 7.76
CA GLN A 228 5.60 -17.11 8.69
C GLN A 228 7.10 -17.34 8.45
N ASP A 229 7.49 -18.54 8.08
CA ASP A 229 8.89 -18.91 7.80
C ASP A 229 9.40 -18.36 6.46
N LYS A 230 8.51 -17.93 5.57
CA LYS A 230 8.83 -17.44 4.23
C LYS A 230 8.82 -15.92 4.07
N VAL A 231 8.53 -15.16 5.12
CA VAL A 231 8.47 -13.68 5.03
C VAL A 231 9.78 -13.02 4.59
N MET A 232 10.90 -13.69 4.73
CA MET A 232 12.22 -13.22 4.28
C MET A 232 12.57 -13.69 2.86
N THR A 233 11.72 -14.47 2.23
CA THR A 233 11.94 -14.99 0.87
C THR A 233 11.08 -14.30 -0.16
N TYR A 234 10.49 -13.17 0.20
CA TYR A 234 9.61 -12.39 -0.66
C TYR A 234 10.39 -11.85 -1.86
N ASP A 235 9.98 -12.19 -3.04
CA ASP A 235 10.70 -11.91 -4.29
C ASP A 235 9.89 -11.10 -5.30
N ILE A 236 8.75 -10.58 -4.89
CA ILE A 236 7.95 -9.68 -5.70
C ILE A 236 8.39 -8.23 -5.50
N ASP A 237 8.56 -7.55 -6.59
CA ASP A 237 8.99 -6.18 -6.64
C ASP A 237 7.96 -5.23 -7.17
N TYR A 238 8.04 -4.07 -6.62
CA TYR A 238 7.11 -3.02 -6.94
C TYR A 238 7.62 -2.11 -8.00
N ILE A 239 6.75 -2.00 -8.95
CA ILE A 239 6.81 -0.95 -9.87
C ILE A 239 5.68 -0.09 -9.69
N LEU A 240 6.02 1.09 -9.72
CA LEU A 240 4.98 2.06 -9.70
C LEU A 240 4.98 2.88 -10.94
N MET A 241 3.85 2.95 -11.50
CA MET A 241 3.52 4.11 -12.30
C MET A 241 3.47 5.37 -11.47
#